data_6377be0dc8de6a0d92f27c60f3fc5ae2
#
_entry.id   6377be0dc8de6a0d92f27c60f3fc5ae2
#
_cell.length_a   1.000
_cell.length_b   1.000
_cell.length_c   1.000
_cell.angle_alpha   90.00
_cell.angle_beta   90.00
_cell.angle_gamma   90.00
#
_symmetry.space_group_name_H-M   'P 1'
#
loop_
_entity.id
_entity.type
_entity.pdbx_description
1 polymer ?
#
loop_
_entity_poly.entity_id
_entity_poly.type
_entity_poly.pdbx_seq_one_letter_code
_entity_poly.pdbx_strand_id
1 'polypeptide(L)'
;MGIKRIGEIMKKIYHLFRRYLFSCVLIFVGVLVLILFVDLMKTEEEQFQDYIEKTVFGIEKLSDVSIKNKMNVVRAFFVMEMNCNTPKLMHDIYNSSEQRKIEIREELYELHKSKFDNFKNLGIRQYQLHLKNAESFLRVDNPKNFGDDLSNVRKTVVDAIESKTLVTGLEEGLFSNGYRYVFPIIFEDELVGTIEYGYSLKSMLSPVFEVYSLSGLFLVNKEEVDKKTFTNITGNYITDIRFEHWYLDKSLSNENIEERIYLDKDEFENINRKVLVNIEHDLFGIDGFVYEIFDDNLVWAMPIEMKDYSGNVIGYLIYYKNDTVLNNIMKQNDSEVAVNLTIIIVFVLLLLLIWKLYCRTRVKAQHDGLTNLYNRHYFYNYLIGKVKVGTILMIDIDDFKLINDQYGHDCGDKVLTSLAIAFKENIRSSDNVLRWGGEEFLVLLKDTPLEEGYKKACHIRELVEKSLYNDRRLTISIGVSRLLDDFESSIKEADKALYFVKENGKNNVKIFERSMNP
;
A
#
# COMPACT_ATOMS: atom_id res chain seq x y z
N MET A 1 -30.86 21.82 -43.34
CA MET A 1 -30.28 20.47 -43.44
C MET A 1 -29.43 20.08 -42.20
N GLY A 2 -28.73 20.99 -41.56
CA GLY A 2 -27.84 20.71 -40.41
C GLY A 2 -28.54 20.24 -39.14
N ILE A 3 -29.65 20.84 -38.74
CA ILE A 3 -30.33 20.55 -37.45
C ILE A 3 -30.93 19.14 -37.38
N LYS A 4 -31.49 18.63 -38.50
CA LYS A 4 -31.99 17.22 -38.56
C LYS A 4 -30.85 16.20 -38.42
N ARG A 5 -29.68 16.47 -39.00
CA ARG A 5 -28.51 15.60 -38.93
C ARG A 5 -27.90 15.55 -37.50
N ILE A 6 -27.89 16.69 -36.80
CA ILE A 6 -27.48 16.78 -35.39
C ILE A 6 -28.44 15.99 -34.48
N GLY A 7 -29.76 16.08 -34.71
CA GLY A 7 -30.76 15.32 -33.98
C GLY A 7 -30.64 13.81 -34.15
N GLU A 8 -30.30 13.33 -35.35
CA GLU A 8 -30.06 11.89 -35.61
C GLU A 8 -28.76 11.40 -34.97
N ILE A 9 -27.70 12.21 -34.99
CA ILE A 9 -26.43 11.90 -34.33
C ILE A 9 -26.65 11.83 -32.80
N MET A 10 -27.35 12.79 -32.24
CA MET A 10 -27.68 12.79 -30.78
C MET A 10 -28.55 11.58 -30.38
N LYS A 11 -29.52 11.18 -31.19
CA LYS A 11 -30.29 9.94 -30.96
C LYS A 11 -29.42 8.69 -31.04
N LYS A 12 -28.50 8.59 -32.02
CA LYS A 12 -27.54 7.46 -32.09
C LYS A 12 -26.61 7.41 -30.91
N ILE A 13 -26.06 8.54 -30.48
CA ILE A 13 -25.21 8.65 -29.30
C ILE A 13 -26.00 8.25 -28.04
N TYR A 14 -27.25 8.71 -27.90
CA TYR A 14 -28.11 8.36 -26.77
C TYR A 14 -28.41 6.84 -26.73
N HIS A 15 -28.69 6.20 -27.88
CA HIS A 15 -28.90 4.75 -27.94
C HIS A 15 -27.62 3.95 -27.67
N LEU A 16 -26.47 4.42 -28.15
CA LEU A 16 -25.18 3.81 -27.84
C LEU A 16 -24.85 3.95 -26.35
N PHE A 17 -25.00 5.15 -25.82
CA PHE A 17 -24.79 5.43 -24.38
C PHE A 17 -25.70 4.58 -23.50
N ARG A 18 -26.99 4.49 -23.84
CA ARG A 18 -27.95 3.65 -23.09
C ARG A 18 -27.61 2.16 -23.18
N ARG A 19 -27.01 1.70 -24.27
CA ARG A 19 -26.59 0.30 -24.46
C ARG A 19 -25.35 -0.06 -23.66
N TYR A 20 -24.42 0.88 -23.54
CA TYR A 20 -23.14 0.67 -22.87
C TYR A 20 -23.04 1.37 -21.51
N LEU A 21 -24.04 2.12 -21.11
CA LEU A 21 -24.05 2.90 -19.85
C LEU A 21 -23.62 2.06 -18.66
N PHE A 22 -24.14 0.85 -18.54
CA PHE A 22 -23.79 -0.03 -17.42
C PHE A 22 -22.34 -0.48 -17.46
N SER A 23 -21.82 -0.83 -18.65
CA SER A 23 -20.40 -1.17 -18.82
C SER A 23 -19.50 0.02 -18.51
N CYS A 24 -19.89 1.22 -18.94
CA CYS A 24 -19.16 2.46 -18.60
C CYS A 24 -19.19 2.73 -17.10
N VAL A 25 -20.31 2.52 -16.41
CA VAL A 25 -20.44 2.67 -14.97
C VAL A 25 -19.54 1.65 -14.24
N LEU A 26 -19.54 0.39 -14.67
CA LEU A 26 -18.67 -0.64 -14.09
C LEU A 26 -17.19 -0.31 -14.27
N ILE A 27 -16.78 0.15 -15.47
CA ILE A 27 -15.40 0.56 -15.73
C ILE A 27 -15.04 1.78 -14.85
N PHE A 28 -15.91 2.77 -14.77
CA PHE A 28 -15.70 3.95 -13.93
C PHE A 28 -15.55 3.59 -12.44
N VAL A 29 -16.42 2.72 -11.94
CA VAL A 29 -16.34 2.20 -10.56
C VAL A 29 -15.05 1.42 -10.36
N GLY A 30 -14.66 0.56 -11.31
CA GLY A 30 -13.40 -0.18 -11.25
C GLY A 30 -12.18 0.73 -11.18
N VAL A 31 -12.16 1.80 -11.97
CA VAL A 31 -11.09 2.81 -11.94
C VAL A 31 -11.09 3.57 -10.61
N LEU A 32 -12.25 3.96 -10.10
CA LEU A 32 -12.36 4.65 -8.82
C LEU A 32 -11.85 3.78 -7.66
N VAL A 33 -12.23 2.50 -7.66
CA VAL A 33 -11.77 1.50 -6.69
C VAL A 33 -10.25 1.34 -6.75
N LEU A 34 -9.68 1.28 -7.95
CA LEU A 34 -8.23 1.18 -8.13
C LEU A 34 -7.52 2.42 -7.58
N ILE A 35 -8.05 3.61 -7.85
CA ILE A 35 -7.49 4.87 -7.32
C ILE A 35 -7.52 4.87 -5.79
N LEU A 36 -8.65 4.52 -5.19
CA LEU A 36 -8.78 4.44 -3.73
C LEU A 36 -7.85 3.40 -3.11
N PHE A 37 -7.66 2.27 -3.77
CA PHE A 37 -6.73 1.24 -3.31
C PHE A 37 -5.27 1.72 -3.36
N VAL A 38 -4.86 2.36 -4.46
CA VAL A 38 -3.51 2.93 -4.60
C VAL A 38 -3.26 4.04 -3.57
N ASP A 39 -4.25 4.90 -3.33
CA ASP A 39 -4.17 5.98 -2.34
C ASP A 39 -4.03 5.42 -0.91
N LEU A 40 -4.78 4.36 -0.60
CA LEU A 40 -4.68 3.66 0.68
C LEU A 40 -3.27 3.07 0.89
N MET A 41 -2.76 2.32 -0.08
CA MET A 41 -1.41 1.72 -0.01
C MET A 41 -0.32 2.78 0.15
N LYS A 42 -0.48 3.93 -0.51
CA LYS A 42 0.45 5.05 -0.38
C LYS A 42 0.41 5.68 1.01
N THR A 43 -0.77 5.83 1.57
CA THR A 43 -0.94 6.39 2.93
C THR A 43 -0.28 5.47 3.98
N GLU A 44 -0.35 4.16 3.82
CA GLU A 44 0.29 3.18 4.70
C GLU A 44 1.82 3.29 4.66
N GLU A 45 2.37 3.32 3.46
CA GLU A 45 3.82 3.48 3.28
C GLU A 45 4.31 4.82 3.86
N GLU A 46 3.55 5.90 3.65
CA GLU A 46 3.86 7.22 4.21
C GLU A 46 3.83 7.21 5.75
N GLN A 47 2.88 6.55 6.39
CA GLN A 47 2.81 6.43 7.86
C GLN A 47 3.97 5.60 8.42
N PHE A 48 4.31 4.51 7.76
CA PHE A 48 5.44 3.66 8.13
C PHE A 48 6.75 4.44 8.04
N GLN A 49 7.00 5.09 6.93
CA GLN A 49 8.21 5.89 6.70
C GLN A 49 8.30 7.09 7.67
N ASP A 50 7.21 7.82 7.88
CA ASP A 50 7.15 8.94 8.83
C ASP A 50 7.49 8.51 10.27
N TYR A 51 7.00 7.34 10.69
CA TYR A 51 7.33 6.79 12.00
C TYR A 51 8.82 6.46 12.14
N ILE A 52 9.41 5.80 11.14
CA ILE A 52 10.84 5.46 11.13
C ILE A 52 11.69 6.72 11.11
N GLU A 53 11.41 7.67 10.21
CA GLU A 53 12.13 8.93 10.11
C GLU A 53 12.13 9.70 11.43
N LYS A 54 10.98 9.82 12.07
CA LYS A 54 10.85 10.48 13.39
C LYS A 54 11.62 9.75 14.48
N THR A 55 11.61 8.41 14.45
CA THR A 55 12.33 7.60 15.43
C THR A 55 13.83 7.75 15.25
N VAL A 56 14.34 7.64 14.03
CA VAL A 56 15.78 7.81 13.71
C VAL A 56 16.24 9.21 14.05
N PHE A 57 15.53 10.23 13.60
CA PHE A 57 15.84 11.64 13.93
C PHE A 57 15.87 11.89 15.44
N GLY A 58 14.92 11.28 16.18
CA GLY A 58 14.87 11.39 17.63
C GLY A 58 16.05 10.70 18.31
N ILE A 59 16.48 9.53 17.85
CA ILE A 59 17.66 8.81 18.31
C ILE A 59 18.92 9.66 18.11
N GLU A 60 19.13 10.18 16.91
CA GLU A 60 20.28 11.03 16.58
C GLU A 60 20.32 12.28 17.45
N LYS A 61 19.21 12.99 17.53
CA LYS A 61 19.12 14.22 18.33
C LYS A 61 19.36 13.97 19.83
N LEU A 62 18.84 12.87 20.37
CA LEU A 62 19.06 12.52 21.78
C LEU A 62 20.51 12.09 22.02
N SER A 63 21.14 11.42 21.06
CA SER A 63 22.58 11.10 21.09
C SER A 63 23.43 12.36 21.19
N ASP A 64 23.17 13.35 20.32
CA ASP A 64 23.87 14.63 20.34
C ASP A 64 23.67 15.39 21.65
N VAL A 65 22.45 15.40 22.17
CA VAL A 65 22.14 16.00 23.48
C VAL A 65 22.90 15.29 24.61
N SER A 66 22.98 13.97 24.58
CA SER A 66 23.73 13.19 25.56
C SER A 66 25.21 13.53 25.53
N ILE A 67 25.82 13.55 24.34
CA ILE A 67 27.23 13.95 24.14
C ILE A 67 27.48 15.36 24.71
N LYS A 68 26.63 16.31 24.37
CA LYS A 68 26.74 17.70 24.82
C LYS A 68 26.58 17.84 26.34
N ASN A 69 25.65 17.10 26.93
CA ASN A 69 25.44 17.10 28.39
C ASN A 69 26.68 16.53 29.12
N LYS A 70 27.22 15.41 28.65
CA LYS A 70 28.45 14.83 29.20
C LYS A 70 29.62 15.81 29.08
N MET A 71 29.76 16.50 27.96
CA MET A 71 30.76 17.57 27.75
C MET A 71 30.61 18.67 28.81
N ASN A 72 29.41 19.13 29.10
CA ASN A 72 29.18 20.17 30.10
C ASN A 72 29.59 19.71 31.52
N VAL A 73 29.32 18.44 31.86
CA VAL A 73 29.74 17.85 33.13
C VAL A 73 31.24 17.80 33.24
N VAL A 74 31.96 17.26 32.26
CA VAL A 74 33.45 17.19 32.34
C VAL A 74 34.10 18.56 32.26
N ARG A 75 33.48 19.54 31.55
CA ARG A 75 33.95 20.93 31.55
C ARG A 75 33.88 21.55 32.93
N ALA A 76 32.79 21.29 33.70
CA ALA A 76 32.72 21.75 35.09
C ALA A 76 33.79 21.11 35.95
N PHE A 77 34.06 19.82 35.80
CA PHE A 77 35.16 19.14 36.50
C PHE A 77 36.50 19.69 36.13
N PHE A 78 36.78 19.93 34.86
CA PHE A 78 38.02 20.54 34.42
C PHE A 78 38.24 21.91 35.08
N VAL A 79 37.24 22.78 35.12
CA VAL A 79 37.35 24.09 35.81
C VAL A 79 37.65 23.92 37.28
N MET A 80 37.06 22.93 37.96
CA MET A 80 37.42 22.63 39.35
C MET A 80 38.85 22.16 39.51
N GLU A 81 39.37 21.35 38.57
CA GLU A 81 40.76 20.88 38.61
C GLU A 81 41.76 22.01 38.34
N MET A 82 41.41 22.96 37.48
CA MET A 82 42.30 24.14 37.19
C MET A 82 42.39 25.08 38.42
N ASN A 83 41.43 25.05 39.32
CA ASN A 83 41.45 25.83 40.56
C ASN A 83 42.14 25.09 41.73
N CYS A 84 42.66 23.88 41.50
CA CYS A 84 43.42 23.10 42.47
C CYS A 84 44.94 23.18 42.22
N ASN A 85 45.72 22.41 42.96
CA ASN A 85 47.18 22.31 42.78
C ASN A 85 47.60 21.55 41.52
N THR A 86 46.67 20.96 40.77
CA THR A 86 46.94 20.13 39.60
C THR A 86 47.81 20.83 38.56
N PRO A 87 47.54 22.09 38.08
CA PRO A 87 48.37 22.75 37.07
C PRO A 87 49.80 23.01 37.57
N LYS A 88 49.94 23.40 38.81
CA LYS A 88 51.26 23.65 39.42
C LYS A 88 52.07 22.36 39.53
N LEU A 89 51.48 21.30 40.05
CA LEU A 89 52.17 20.00 40.15
C LEU A 89 52.59 19.48 38.78
N MET A 90 51.75 19.62 37.76
CA MET A 90 52.07 19.23 36.39
C MET A 90 53.23 20.10 35.80
N HIS A 91 53.29 21.37 36.14
CA HIS A 91 54.40 22.24 35.76
C HIS A 91 55.70 21.81 36.45
N ASP A 92 55.69 21.52 37.74
CA ASP A 92 56.87 21.17 38.53
C ASP A 92 57.57 19.90 38.03
N ILE A 93 56.84 18.98 37.32
CA ILE A 93 57.38 17.74 36.73
C ILE A 93 58.59 18.02 35.84
N TYR A 94 58.56 19.07 35.02
CA TYR A 94 59.59 19.34 34.01
C TYR A 94 60.93 19.75 34.57
N ASN A 95 60.95 20.26 35.78
CA ASN A 95 62.16 20.70 36.47
C ASN A 95 62.53 19.77 37.66
N SER A 96 61.90 18.59 37.75
CA SER A 96 62.05 17.67 38.86
C SER A 96 62.94 16.47 38.54
N SER A 97 63.63 15.96 39.58
CA SER A 97 64.34 14.68 39.51
C SER A 97 63.34 13.52 39.37
N GLU A 98 63.80 12.36 38.90
CA GLU A 98 62.93 11.19 38.73
C GLU A 98 62.25 10.78 40.08
N GLN A 99 62.98 10.88 41.19
CA GLN A 99 62.38 10.63 42.50
C GLN A 99 61.22 11.61 42.83
N ARG A 100 61.42 12.90 42.50
CA ARG A 100 60.38 13.92 42.72
C ARG A 100 59.19 13.75 41.80
N LYS A 101 59.40 13.27 40.57
CA LYS A 101 58.31 12.92 39.66
C LYS A 101 57.43 11.81 40.20
N ILE A 102 58.00 10.79 40.87
CA ILE A 102 57.26 9.74 41.54
C ILE A 102 56.39 10.34 42.67
N GLU A 103 56.98 11.19 43.51
CA GLU A 103 56.25 11.86 44.58
C GLU A 103 55.08 12.72 44.04
N ILE A 104 55.32 13.49 43.00
CA ILE A 104 54.29 14.31 42.34
C ILE A 104 53.18 13.43 41.80
N ARG A 105 53.48 12.26 41.21
CA ARG A 105 52.46 11.30 40.71
C ARG A 105 51.61 10.80 41.87
N GLU A 106 52.19 10.48 43.01
CA GLU A 106 51.47 10.06 44.19
C GLU A 106 50.60 11.19 44.76
N GLU A 107 51.12 12.42 44.84
CA GLU A 107 50.36 13.60 45.27
C GLU A 107 49.14 13.84 44.36
N LEU A 108 49.31 13.76 43.04
CA LEU A 108 48.23 13.89 42.08
C LEU A 108 47.22 12.74 42.23
N TYR A 109 47.68 11.51 42.41
CA TYR A 109 46.81 10.39 42.60
C TYR A 109 45.90 10.57 43.85
N GLU A 110 46.47 10.92 44.97
CA GLU A 110 45.68 11.14 46.22
C GLU A 110 44.71 12.34 46.07
N LEU A 111 45.10 13.38 45.31
CA LEU A 111 44.27 14.54 45.03
C LEU A 111 43.05 14.17 44.17
N HIS A 112 43.21 13.23 43.22
CA HIS A 112 42.19 12.89 42.23
C HIS A 112 41.38 11.61 42.56
N LYS A 113 41.91 10.71 43.37
CA LYS A 113 41.29 9.40 43.68
C LYS A 113 39.85 9.49 44.16
N SER A 114 39.62 10.30 45.21
CA SER A 114 38.28 10.45 45.79
C SER A 114 37.30 11.13 44.82
N LYS A 115 37.76 12.02 43.98
CA LYS A 115 36.98 12.66 42.93
C LYS A 115 36.60 11.66 41.86
N PHE A 116 37.54 10.78 41.47
CA PHE A 116 37.27 9.76 40.46
C PHE A 116 36.22 8.74 40.93
N ASP A 117 36.20 8.39 42.21
CA ASP A 117 35.14 7.52 42.77
C ASP A 117 33.74 8.15 42.60
N ASN A 118 33.63 9.47 42.73
CA ASN A 118 32.40 10.18 42.43
C ASN A 118 32.10 10.23 40.91
N PHE A 119 33.13 10.41 40.08
CA PHE A 119 33.00 10.49 38.63
C PHE A 119 32.55 9.15 38.03
N LYS A 120 32.94 8.01 38.61
CA LYS A 120 32.45 6.67 38.23
C LYS A 120 30.92 6.58 38.26
N ASN A 121 30.30 7.17 39.28
CA ASN A 121 28.83 7.18 39.42
C ASN A 121 28.14 8.00 38.32
N LEU A 122 28.88 8.91 37.63
CA LEU A 122 28.42 9.69 36.51
C LEU A 122 28.76 9.04 35.16
N GLY A 123 29.37 7.83 35.21
CA GLY A 123 29.70 7.03 34.04
C GLY A 123 31.09 7.28 33.43
N ILE A 124 31.94 8.11 34.09
CA ILE A 124 33.32 8.29 33.67
C ILE A 124 34.11 7.03 34.08
N ARG A 125 34.74 6.40 33.08
CA ARG A 125 35.54 5.17 33.30
C ARG A 125 37.04 5.39 33.25
N GLN A 126 37.48 6.45 32.56
CA GLN A 126 38.89 6.80 32.44
C GLN A 126 39.10 8.23 32.88
N TYR A 127 40.14 8.41 33.67
CA TYR A 127 40.56 9.70 34.17
C TYR A 127 42.09 9.74 34.19
N GLN A 128 42.69 10.51 33.29
CA GLN A 128 44.10 10.43 33.01
C GLN A 128 44.74 11.82 32.88
N LEU A 129 46.02 11.91 33.25
CA LEU A 129 46.87 13.09 33.06
C LEU A 129 48.04 12.72 32.15
N HIS A 130 48.26 13.53 31.13
CA HIS A 130 49.32 13.33 30.15
C HIS A 130 50.29 14.51 30.15
N LEU A 131 51.55 14.23 29.91
CA LEU A 131 52.57 15.25 29.75
C LEU A 131 52.47 15.92 28.35
N LYS A 132 53.18 17.04 28.16
CA LYS A 132 53.22 17.78 26.88
C LYS A 132 53.88 17.02 25.71
N ASN A 133 54.56 15.92 25.99
CA ASN A 133 55.12 15.00 24.99
C ASN A 133 54.17 13.82 24.68
N ALA A 134 52.91 13.90 25.11
CA ALA A 134 51.90 12.85 24.99
C ALA A 134 52.23 11.55 25.78
N GLU A 135 53.09 11.62 26.80
CA GLU A 135 53.32 10.50 27.71
C GLU A 135 52.19 10.40 28.73
N SER A 136 51.72 9.18 29.01
CA SER A 136 50.74 8.89 30.07
C SER A 136 51.39 9.02 31.45
N PHE A 137 51.24 10.17 32.08
CA PHE A 137 51.84 10.41 33.39
C PHE A 137 51.12 9.76 34.54
N LEU A 138 49.80 9.86 34.61
CA LEU A 138 48.98 9.26 35.62
C LEU A 138 47.66 8.78 35.06
N ARG A 139 47.30 7.51 35.27
CA ARG A 139 45.98 6.97 35.11
C ARG A 139 45.33 6.80 36.50
N VAL A 140 44.40 7.67 36.85
CA VAL A 140 43.72 7.60 38.14
C VAL A 140 42.85 6.33 38.26
N ASP A 141 42.31 5.87 37.13
CA ASP A 141 41.59 4.61 36.98
C ASP A 141 42.47 3.35 37.09
N ASN A 142 43.78 3.49 36.73
CA ASN A 142 44.76 2.38 36.79
C ASN A 142 46.17 2.90 37.14
N PRO A 143 46.47 3.29 38.40
CA PRO A 143 47.66 4.04 38.76
C PRO A 143 48.97 3.28 38.61
N LYS A 144 48.91 1.95 38.42
CA LYS A 144 50.12 1.13 38.17
C LYS A 144 50.62 1.18 36.74
N ASN A 145 49.81 1.63 35.80
CA ASN A 145 50.11 1.71 34.39
C ASN A 145 50.36 3.18 34.01
N PHE A 146 51.61 3.55 33.75
CA PHE A 146 52.02 4.88 33.34
C PHE A 146 53.30 4.82 32.49
N GLY A 147 53.65 5.91 31.86
CA GLY A 147 54.88 6.03 31.08
C GLY A 147 54.75 5.62 29.61
N ASP A 148 53.56 5.27 29.14
CA ASP A 148 53.36 4.91 27.76
C ASP A 148 53.42 6.17 26.86
N ASP A 149 54.12 6.07 25.73
CA ASP A 149 54.05 7.05 24.68
C ASP A 149 52.73 6.90 23.89
N LEU A 150 51.92 7.93 23.94
CA LEU A 150 50.62 7.99 23.29
C LEU A 150 50.62 8.72 21.95
N SER A 151 51.77 9.24 21.51
CA SER A 151 51.88 10.10 20.33
C SER A 151 51.36 9.48 19.04
N ASN A 152 51.52 8.15 18.87
CA ASN A 152 51.08 7.41 17.70
C ASN A 152 49.74 6.68 17.87
N VAL A 153 49.16 6.70 19.08
CA VAL A 153 47.97 5.89 19.42
C VAL A 153 46.78 6.75 19.80
N ARG A 154 47.04 7.94 20.40
CA ARG A 154 46.02 8.79 20.99
C ARG A 154 46.00 10.17 20.32
N LYS A 155 45.36 10.23 19.15
CA LYS A 155 45.28 11.47 18.37
C LYS A 155 44.56 12.59 19.12
N THR A 156 43.53 12.25 19.91
CA THR A 156 42.82 13.23 20.74
C THR A 156 43.75 13.95 21.73
N VAL A 157 44.73 13.22 22.31
CA VAL A 157 45.71 13.78 23.22
C VAL A 157 46.69 14.68 22.46
N VAL A 158 47.22 14.21 21.33
CA VAL A 158 48.18 14.96 20.49
C VAL A 158 47.55 16.28 20.01
N ASP A 159 46.33 16.19 19.43
CA ASP A 159 45.67 17.39 18.92
C ASP A 159 45.28 18.38 20.02
N ALA A 160 44.97 17.90 21.24
CA ALA A 160 44.70 18.78 22.38
C ALA A 160 45.99 19.51 22.86
N ILE A 161 47.16 18.86 22.77
CA ILE A 161 48.45 19.45 23.06
C ILE A 161 48.80 20.52 21.98
N GLU A 162 48.64 20.17 20.71
CA GLU A 162 49.01 21.08 19.61
C GLU A 162 48.05 22.27 19.50
N SER A 163 46.73 22.03 19.55
CA SER A 163 45.74 23.09 19.41
C SER A 163 45.54 23.93 20.67
N LYS A 164 45.97 23.43 21.84
CA LYS A 164 45.71 24.01 23.17
C LYS A 164 44.22 24.28 23.42
N THR A 165 43.36 23.45 22.85
CA THR A 165 41.89 23.52 22.99
C THR A 165 41.33 22.18 23.42
N LEU A 166 40.08 22.18 23.90
CA LEU A 166 39.34 20.94 24.15
C LEU A 166 39.19 20.15 22.85
N VAL A 167 39.61 18.88 22.89
CA VAL A 167 39.39 17.90 21.84
C VAL A 167 38.46 16.82 22.34
N THR A 168 37.48 16.42 21.51
CA THR A 168 36.49 15.40 21.89
C THR A 168 36.23 14.44 20.73
N GLY A 169 36.03 13.18 21.04
CA GLY A 169 35.64 12.17 20.03
C GLY A 169 35.69 10.74 20.55
N LEU A 170 35.15 9.86 19.73
CA LEU A 170 35.32 8.42 19.95
C LEU A 170 36.70 8.00 19.52
N GLU A 171 37.40 7.25 20.35
CA GLU A 171 38.75 6.79 20.04
C GLU A 171 39.02 5.42 20.68
N GLU A 172 39.60 4.52 19.89
CA GLU A 172 40.13 3.26 20.36
C GLU A 172 41.43 3.49 21.09
N GLY A 173 41.49 3.06 22.33
CA GLY A 173 42.72 3.18 23.15
C GLY A 173 43.40 1.84 23.37
N LEU A 174 44.58 1.86 23.99
CA LEU A 174 45.36 0.66 24.32
C LEU A 174 44.58 -0.38 25.16
N PHE A 175 43.59 0.05 25.92
CA PHE A 175 42.87 -0.77 26.87
C PHE A 175 41.36 -0.85 26.60
N SER A 176 40.75 0.13 25.96
CA SER A 176 39.34 0.15 25.61
C SER A 176 38.97 1.31 24.69
N ASN A 177 37.92 1.11 23.90
CA ASN A 177 37.27 2.21 23.22
C ASN A 177 36.54 3.13 24.22
N GLY A 178 36.30 4.36 23.80
CA GLY A 178 35.51 5.29 24.60
C GLY A 178 35.42 6.67 23.97
N TYR A 179 34.42 7.41 24.41
CA TYR A 179 34.29 8.80 24.02
C TYR A 179 35.13 9.65 24.95
N ARG A 180 36.09 10.41 24.37
CA ARG A 180 37.13 11.12 25.07
C ARG A 180 36.83 12.62 25.10
N TYR A 181 37.17 13.24 26.23
CA TYR A 181 37.19 14.68 26.41
C TYR A 181 38.56 15.03 26.97
N VAL A 182 39.44 15.61 26.10
CA VAL A 182 40.83 15.93 26.45
C VAL A 182 41.00 17.44 26.52
N PHE A 183 41.30 17.94 27.70
CA PHE A 183 41.49 19.35 27.97
C PHE A 183 42.99 19.67 28.13
N PRO A 184 43.51 20.76 27.55
CA PRO A 184 44.84 21.22 27.82
C PRO A 184 44.94 21.82 29.23
N ILE A 185 45.99 21.50 29.94
CA ILE A 185 46.33 22.12 31.23
C ILE A 185 47.33 23.23 30.97
N ILE A 186 46.93 24.46 31.29
CA ILE A 186 47.78 25.66 31.11
C ILE A 186 48.10 26.23 32.47
N PHE A 187 49.37 26.51 32.74
CA PHE A 187 49.84 27.14 33.95
C PHE A 187 50.83 28.25 33.58
N GLU A 188 50.64 29.47 34.10
CA GLU A 188 51.45 30.64 33.76
C GLU A 188 51.67 30.86 32.25
N ASP A 189 50.57 30.72 31.48
CA ASP A 189 50.52 30.82 30.01
C ASP A 189 51.26 29.71 29.24
N GLU A 190 51.82 28.72 29.92
CA GLU A 190 52.48 27.58 29.30
C GLU A 190 51.57 26.31 29.35
N LEU A 191 51.59 25.54 28.27
CA LEU A 191 51.02 24.21 28.27
C LEU A 191 51.90 23.28 29.12
N VAL A 192 51.30 22.66 30.16
CA VAL A 192 52.01 21.73 31.05
C VAL A 192 51.54 20.28 30.88
N GLY A 193 50.50 20.03 30.09
CA GLY A 193 49.96 18.69 29.82
C GLY A 193 48.52 18.72 29.42
N THR A 194 47.87 17.57 29.51
CA THR A 194 46.44 17.43 29.26
C THR A 194 45.78 16.58 30.34
N ILE A 195 44.48 16.78 30.55
CA ILE A 195 43.63 15.97 31.41
C ILE A 195 42.52 15.37 30.56
N GLU A 196 42.26 14.06 30.73
CA GLU A 196 41.28 13.32 29.97
C GLU A 196 40.21 12.75 30.85
N TYR A 197 38.97 12.85 30.37
CA TYR A 197 37.78 12.16 30.90
C TYR A 197 37.23 11.25 29.81
N GLY A 198 37.16 9.94 30.09
CA GLY A 198 36.66 8.95 29.14
C GLY A 198 35.36 8.32 29.60
N TYR A 199 34.36 8.30 28.74
CA TYR A 199 33.10 7.59 28.93
C TYR A 199 33.05 6.32 28.08
N SER A 200 32.42 5.25 28.60
CA SER A 200 32.08 4.12 27.73
C SER A 200 30.96 4.49 26.78
N LEU A 201 30.91 3.82 25.63
CA LEU A 201 29.83 4.00 24.66
C LEU A 201 28.44 3.73 25.29
N LYS A 202 28.34 2.70 26.14
CA LYS A 202 27.11 2.42 26.92
C LYS A 202 26.68 3.64 27.76
N SER A 203 27.61 4.26 28.47
CA SER A 203 27.30 5.44 29.31
C SER A 203 26.88 6.65 28.48
N MET A 204 27.45 6.81 27.28
CA MET A 204 27.07 7.87 26.35
C MET A 204 25.65 7.68 25.81
N LEU A 205 25.26 6.45 25.50
CA LEU A 205 24.03 6.13 24.80
C LEU A 205 22.90 5.67 25.72
N SER A 206 23.16 5.48 27.05
CA SER A 206 22.12 5.03 27.99
C SER A 206 20.81 5.84 27.93
N PRO A 207 20.81 7.18 27.79
CA PRO A 207 19.56 7.91 27.65
C PRO A 207 18.78 7.53 26.40
N VAL A 208 19.47 7.21 25.30
CA VAL A 208 18.85 6.78 24.04
C VAL A 208 18.21 5.42 24.21
N PHE A 209 18.93 4.47 24.81
CA PHE A 209 18.44 3.13 25.09
C PHE A 209 17.21 3.13 26.01
N GLU A 210 17.23 3.98 27.03
CA GLU A 210 16.11 4.10 27.98
C GLU A 210 14.88 4.73 27.35
N VAL A 211 15.03 5.90 26.69
CA VAL A 211 13.90 6.65 26.13
C VAL A 211 13.21 5.90 25.00
N TYR A 212 13.98 5.26 24.12
CA TYR A 212 13.43 4.54 22.96
C TYR A 212 13.23 3.04 23.21
N SER A 213 13.56 2.55 24.44
CA SER A 213 13.52 1.13 24.78
C SER A 213 14.33 0.26 23.81
N LEU A 214 15.54 0.71 23.50
CA LEU A 214 16.44 0.03 22.58
C LEU A 214 17.34 -0.96 23.29
N SER A 215 17.79 -1.96 22.54
CA SER A 215 18.98 -2.74 22.82
C SER A 215 20.04 -2.42 21.79
N GLY A 216 21.31 -2.59 22.11
CA GLY A 216 22.39 -2.23 21.21
C GLY A 216 23.52 -3.25 21.19
N LEU A 217 24.08 -3.45 20.01
CA LEU A 217 25.27 -4.26 19.77
C LEU A 217 26.28 -3.42 19.03
N PHE A 218 27.52 -3.35 19.57
CA PHE A 218 28.60 -2.63 18.88
C PHE A 218 29.59 -3.63 18.28
N LEU A 219 29.60 -3.66 16.95
CA LEU A 219 30.56 -4.43 16.15
C LEU A 219 31.79 -3.56 15.89
N VAL A 220 32.95 -4.00 16.35
CA VAL A 220 34.23 -3.29 16.16
C VAL A 220 35.09 -4.07 15.18
N ASN A 221 35.73 -3.38 14.24
CA ASN A 221 36.57 -4.01 13.24
C ASN A 221 37.78 -4.70 13.88
N LYS A 222 37.91 -6.03 13.67
CA LYS A 222 39.01 -6.83 14.21
C LYS A 222 40.37 -6.31 13.82
N GLU A 223 40.58 -5.99 12.54
CA GLU A 223 41.88 -5.52 12.05
C GLU A 223 42.32 -4.20 12.71
N GLU A 224 41.37 -3.30 12.97
CA GLU A 224 41.68 -2.01 13.61
C GLU A 224 41.99 -2.19 15.10
N VAL A 225 41.31 -3.08 15.78
CA VAL A 225 41.59 -3.40 17.18
C VAL A 225 42.94 -4.09 17.31
N ASP A 226 43.19 -5.10 16.46
CA ASP A 226 44.46 -5.90 16.50
C ASP A 226 45.70 -5.07 16.16
N LYS A 227 45.58 -4.01 15.36
CA LYS A 227 46.66 -3.09 15.05
C LYS A 227 47.04 -2.19 16.25
N LYS A 228 46.08 -1.85 17.11
CA LYS A 228 46.24 -0.85 18.19
C LYS A 228 46.47 -1.43 19.57
N THR A 229 46.05 -2.70 19.79
CA THR A 229 46.14 -3.35 21.10
C THR A 229 47.36 -4.25 21.24
N PHE A 230 48.20 -3.98 22.22
CA PHE A 230 49.46 -4.71 22.43
C PHE A 230 49.34 -6.03 23.20
N THR A 231 48.29 -6.22 24.05
CA THR A 231 48.10 -7.45 24.83
C THR A 231 46.67 -7.57 25.41
N ASN A 232 46.11 -8.79 25.34
CA ASN A 232 44.84 -9.19 25.95
C ASN A 232 43.57 -8.46 25.47
N ILE A 233 43.22 -8.68 24.22
CA ILE A 233 41.93 -8.34 23.59
C ILE A 233 40.74 -8.87 24.41
N THR A 234 40.91 -9.94 25.17
CA THR A 234 39.85 -10.67 25.93
C THR A 234 39.19 -9.90 27.08
N GLY A 235 39.72 -8.71 27.46
CA GLY A 235 39.14 -7.91 28.53
C GLY A 235 37.86 -7.19 28.17
N ASN A 236 37.80 -6.56 27.00
CA ASN A 236 36.76 -5.62 26.59
C ASN A 236 35.95 -6.09 25.38
N TYR A 237 36.40 -7.13 24.70
CA TYR A 237 35.78 -7.64 23.50
C TYR A 237 35.41 -9.11 23.63
N ILE A 238 34.36 -9.52 22.92
CA ILE A 238 33.89 -10.89 22.80
C ILE A 238 34.01 -11.29 21.34
N THR A 239 34.46 -12.52 21.08
CA THR A 239 34.37 -13.14 19.77
C THR A 239 33.06 -13.91 19.68
N ASP A 240 32.32 -13.71 18.62
CA ASP A 240 31.11 -14.46 18.33
C ASP A 240 31.21 -15.02 16.90
N ILE A 241 30.90 -16.29 16.73
CA ILE A 241 30.96 -16.97 15.42
C ILE A 241 29.99 -16.35 14.38
N ARG A 242 28.95 -15.70 14.86
CA ARG A 242 27.96 -15.03 14.01
C ARG A 242 28.54 -13.77 13.34
N PHE A 243 29.62 -13.22 13.90
CA PHE A 243 30.25 -11.97 13.46
C PHE A 243 31.77 -12.21 13.22
N GLU A 244 32.10 -13.03 12.24
CA GLU A 244 33.46 -13.55 12.02
C GLU A 244 34.53 -12.45 11.87
N HIS A 245 34.20 -11.34 11.21
CA HIS A 245 35.13 -10.22 10.95
C HIS A 245 35.07 -9.14 12.04
N TRP A 246 34.28 -9.31 13.09
CA TRP A 246 33.99 -8.29 14.09
C TRP A 246 34.28 -8.79 15.51
N TYR A 247 34.71 -7.88 16.35
CA TYR A 247 34.63 -8.04 17.80
C TYR A 247 33.35 -7.39 18.31
N LEU A 248 32.75 -7.96 19.37
CA LEU A 248 31.64 -7.36 20.08
C LEU A 248 32.18 -6.58 21.29
N ASP A 249 31.80 -5.32 21.43
CA ASP A 249 32.08 -4.54 22.63
C ASP A 249 31.34 -5.11 23.83
N LYS A 250 32.08 -5.55 24.84
CA LYS A 250 31.56 -6.22 26.01
C LYS A 250 30.66 -5.31 26.86
N SER A 251 30.87 -4.00 26.82
CA SER A 251 30.09 -3.04 27.61
C SER A 251 28.63 -2.96 27.15
N LEU A 252 28.39 -3.15 25.87
CA LEU A 252 27.04 -3.18 25.28
C LEU A 252 26.49 -4.61 25.15
N SER A 253 27.36 -5.62 24.92
CA SER A 253 26.98 -7.01 24.63
C SER A 253 26.82 -7.89 25.87
N ASN A 254 27.07 -7.37 27.09
CA ASN A 254 26.87 -8.13 28.34
C ASN A 254 25.41 -8.36 28.72
N GLU A 255 24.48 -7.73 28.04
CA GLU A 255 23.04 -7.93 28.23
C GLU A 255 22.57 -8.96 27.19
N ASN A 256 21.72 -9.90 27.63
CA ASN A 256 21.12 -10.88 26.72
C ASN A 256 20.12 -10.14 25.83
N ILE A 257 20.59 -9.65 24.67
CA ILE A 257 19.79 -8.84 23.75
C ILE A 257 18.58 -9.65 23.28
N GLU A 258 18.78 -10.92 22.99
CA GLU A 258 17.75 -11.86 22.52
C GLU A 258 16.56 -11.89 23.50
N GLU A 259 16.81 -12.00 24.81
CA GLU A 259 15.75 -11.95 25.83
C GLU A 259 15.06 -10.58 25.92
N ARG A 260 15.82 -9.50 25.75
CA ARG A 260 15.25 -8.13 25.85
C ARG A 260 14.31 -7.78 24.69
N ILE A 261 14.58 -8.31 23.51
CA ILE A 261 13.76 -8.07 22.32
C ILE A 261 12.78 -9.23 22.04
N TYR A 262 12.74 -10.22 22.96
CA TYR A 262 11.86 -11.39 22.90
C TYR A 262 12.04 -12.24 21.62
N LEU A 263 13.29 -12.45 21.20
CA LEU A 263 13.63 -13.33 20.10
C LEU A 263 14.30 -14.60 20.60
N ASP A 264 14.09 -15.69 19.90
CA ASP A 264 14.92 -16.88 20.04
C ASP A 264 16.24 -16.72 19.26
N LYS A 265 17.12 -17.72 19.39
CA LYS A 265 18.45 -17.65 18.78
C LYS A 265 18.40 -17.64 17.24
N ASP A 266 17.51 -18.40 16.64
CA ASP A 266 17.40 -18.54 15.19
C ASP A 266 16.76 -17.27 14.57
N GLU A 267 15.79 -16.70 15.24
CA GLU A 267 15.15 -15.43 14.89
C GLU A 267 16.14 -14.26 14.97
N PHE A 268 16.93 -14.20 16.03
CA PHE A 268 18.00 -13.21 16.19
C PHE A 268 19.08 -13.36 15.10
N GLU A 269 19.46 -14.59 14.74
CA GLU A 269 20.39 -14.84 13.67
C GLU A 269 19.83 -14.41 12.29
N ASN A 270 18.53 -14.61 12.06
CA ASN A 270 17.87 -14.20 10.83
C ASN A 270 17.91 -12.68 10.63
N ILE A 271 17.52 -11.89 11.64
CA ILE A 271 17.56 -10.42 11.54
C ILE A 271 19.01 -9.91 11.38
N ASN A 272 19.98 -10.49 12.10
CA ASN A 272 21.39 -10.12 11.98
C ASN A 272 21.95 -10.39 10.60
N ARG A 273 21.58 -11.49 9.96
CA ARG A 273 22.01 -11.79 8.59
C ARG A 273 21.60 -10.68 7.61
N LYS A 274 20.38 -10.15 7.73
CA LYS A 274 19.91 -9.03 6.91
C LYS A 274 20.67 -7.75 7.22
N VAL A 275 20.92 -7.47 8.50
CA VAL A 275 21.71 -6.30 8.91
C VAL A 275 23.13 -6.36 8.36
N LEU A 276 23.78 -7.52 8.42
CA LEU A 276 25.13 -7.68 7.88
C LEU A 276 25.19 -7.49 6.35
N VAL A 277 24.18 -7.95 5.62
CA VAL A 277 24.05 -7.67 4.18
C VAL A 277 23.93 -6.18 3.92
N ASN A 278 23.14 -5.46 4.72
CA ASN A 278 23.03 -4.00 4.58
C ASN A 278 24.36 -3.29 4.87
N ILE A 279 25.08 -3.73 5.88
CA ILE A 279 26.44 -3.20 6.20
C ILE A 279 27.40 -3.45 5.03
N GLU A 280 27.38 -4.63 4.39
CA GLU A 280 28.19 -4.95 3.22
C GLU A 280 27.85 -4.08 1.99
N HIS A 281 26.65 -3.57 1.91
CA HIS A 281 26.17 -2.66 0.85
C HIS A 281 26.21 -1.18 1.24
N ASP A 282 26.90 -0.81 2.31
CA ASP A 282 27.00 0.57 2.83
C ASP A 282 25.63 1.23 3.13
N LEU A 283 24.65 0.43 3.58
CA LEU A 283 23.32 0.90 3.95
C LEU A 283 23.22 1.10 5.47
N PHE A 284 23.01 2.34 5.89
CA PHE A 284 22.98 2.74 7.31
C PHE A 284 21.76 3.63 7.63
N GLY A 285 21.46 3.75 8.91
CA GLY A 285 20.32 4.55 9.36
C GLY A 285 19.01 4.04 8.76
N ILE A 286 18.26 4.94 8.13
CA ILE A 286 16.97 4.61 7.48
C ILE A 286 17.17 3.61 6.33
N ASP A 287 18.19 3.81 5.50
CA ASP A 287 18.46 2.93 4.36
C ASP A 287 18.89 1.51 4.79
N GLY A 288 19.51 1.40 5.97
CA GLY A 288 19.90 0.13 6.58
C GLY A 288 18.86 -0.50 7.51
N PHE A 289 17.69 0.10 7.64
CA PHE A 289 16.63 -0.36 8.52
C PHE A 289 16.07 -1.72 8.04
N VAL A 290 16.02 -2.67 8.97
CA VAL A 290 15.51 -4.03 8.74
C VAL A 290 14.45 -4.32 9.78
N TYR A 291 13.34 -4.92 9.37
CA TYR A 291 12.35 -5.43 10.32
C TYR A 291 11.87 -6.83 9.96
N GLU A 292 11.39 -7.55 10.95
CA GLU A 292 10.77 -8.86 10.85
C GLU A 292 9.63 -8.98 11.86
N ILE A 293 8.66 -9.81 11.55
CA ILE A 293 7.55 -10.13 12.46
C ILE A 293 7.72 -11.58 12.91
N PHE A 294 7.89 -11.76 14.22
CA PHE A 294 8.03 -13.06 14.87
C PHE A 294 6.89 -13.22 15.87
N ASP A 295 6.07 -14.26 15.72
CA ASP A 295 4.95 -14.55 16.63
C ASP A 295 4.12 -13.31 17.01
N ASP A 296 3.70 -12.52 16.01
CA ASP A 296 2.97 -11.26 16.21
C ASP A 296 3.76 -10.09 16.82
N ASN A 297 5.06 -10.23 17.04
CA ASN A 297 5.94 -9.16 17.50
C ASN A 297 6.78 -8.62 16.34
N LEU A 298 6.69 -7.32 16.11
CA LEU A 298 7.56 -6.65 15.16
C LEU A 298 8.87 -6.26 15.82
N VAL A 299 9.96 -6.83 15.36
CA VAL A 299 11.31 -6.46 15.77
C VAL A 299 12.03 -5.82 14.60
N TRP A 300 12.67 -4.69 14.87
CA TRP A 300 13.53 -4.05 13.89
C TRP A 300 14.97 -3.92 14.38
N ALA A 301 15.88 -3.84 13.42
CA ALA A 301 17.28 -3.57 13.62
C ALA A 301 17.76 -2.48 12.67
N MET A 302 18.68 -1.64 13.14
CA MET A 302 19.22 -0.52 12.38
C MET A 302 20.72 -0.35 12.65
N PRO A 303 21.59 -0.56 11.65
CA PRO A 303 23.01 -0.31 11.78
C PRO A 303 23.32 1.18 11.63
N ILE A 304 24.25 1.66 12.44
CA ILE A 304 24.80 3.03 12.37
C ILE A 304 26.31 2.93 12.30
N GLU A 305 26.89 3.64 11.34
CA GLU A 305 28.32 3.72 11.18
C GLU A 305 28.95 4.51 12.34
N MET A 306 29.96 3.94 12.97
CA MET A 306 30.68 4.56 14.06
C MET A 306 32.07 5.00 13.61
N LYS A 307 32.34 6.29 13.67
CA LYS A 307 33.60 6.90 13.29
C LYS A 307 34.41 7.31 14.50
N ASP A 308 35.71 7.11 14.40
CA ASP A 308 36.68 7.66 15.38
C ASP A 308 36.83 9.18 15.22
N TYR A 309 37.58 9.77 16.16
CA TYR A 309 37.91 11.20 16.11
C TYR A 309 38.55 11.64 14.80
N SER A 310 39.26 10.75 14.10
CA SER A 310 39.92 11.03 12.81
C SER A 310 38.95 10.91 11.61
N GLY A 311 37.72 10.45 11.83
CA GLY A 311 36.72 10.20 10.78
C GLY A 311 36.81 8.81 10.14
N ASN A 312 37.69 7.93 10.64
CA ASN A 312 37.76 6.55 10.16
C ASN A 312 36.63 5.72 10.77
N VAL A 313 36.04 4.82 9.97
CA VAL A 313 35.04 3.87 10.44
C VAL A 313 35.72 2.82 11.32
N ILE A 314 35.33 2.72 12.58
CA ILE A 314 35.86 1.75 13.53
C ILE A 314 34.91 0.57 13.75
N GLY A 315 33.68 0.70 13.31
CA GLY A 315 32.68 -0.36 13.46
C GLY A 315 31.27 0.14 13.25
N TYR A 316 30.32 -0.69 13.70
CA TYR A 316 28.89 -0.44 13.51
C TYR A 316 28.13 -0.66 14.82
N LEU A 317 27.32 0.32 15.21
CA LEU A 317 26.36 0.19 16.29
C LEU A 317 25.03 -0.24 15.71
N ILE A 318 24.54 -1.41 16.11
CA ILE A 318 23.24 -1.92 15.69
C ILE A 318 22.26 -1.67 16.80
N TYR A 319 21.22 -0.91 16.56
CA TYR A 319 20.07 -0.78 17.44
C TYR A 319 19.04 -1.86 17.15
N TYR A 320 18.42 -2.41 18.19
CA TYR A 320 17.32 -3.36 18.11
C TYR A 320 16.16 -2.88 18.95
N LYS A 321 14.96 -3.12 18.48
CA LYS A 321 13.73 -2.85 19.24
C LYS A 321 12.63 -3.84 18.89
N ASN A 322 11.96 -4.36 19.91
CA ASN A 322 10.62 -4.92 19.76
C ASN A 322 9.63 -3.74 19.79
N ASP A 323 9.04 -3.41 18.65
CA ASP A 323 8.28 -2.17 18.46
C ASP A 323 6.77 -2.43 18.37
N THR A 324 6.12 -2.41 19.52
CA THR A 324 4.67 -2.58 19.61
C THR A 324 3.89 -1.44 18.94
N VAL A 325 4.47 -0.24 18.86
CA VAL A 325 3.81 0.90 18.19
C VAL A 325 3.79 0.69 16.70
N LEU A 326 4.95 0.37 16.11
CA LEU A 326 5.06 0.09 14.68
C LEU A 326 4.22 -1.14 14.30
N ASN A 327 4.25 -2.18 15.12
CA ASN A 327 3.42 -3.38 14.95
C ASN A 327 1.92 -3.04 14.93
N ASN A 328 1.46 -2.16 15.82
CA ASN A 328 0.06 -1.73 15.84
C ASN A 328 -0.30 -0.88 14.62
N ILE A 329 0.59 0.00 14.15
CA ILE A 329 0.40 0.76 12.92
C ILE A 329 0.18 -0.21 11.74
N MET A 330 1.04 -1.20 11.57
CA MET A 330 0.92 -2.19 10.49
C MET A 330 -0.36 -3.02 10.60
N LYS A 331 -0.70 -3.53 11.80
CA LYS A 331 -1.95 -4.31 12.02
C LYS A 331 -3.22 -3.48 11.82
N GLN A 332 -3.21 -2.21 12.19
CA GLN A 332 -4.32 -1.31 11.94
C GLN A 332 -4.50 -1.11 10.43
N ASN A 333 -3.42 -0.86 9.72
CA ASN A 333 -3.42 -0.70 8.28
C ASN A 333 -3.97 -1.95 7.58
N ASP A 334 -3.49 -3.15 7.92
CA ASP A 334 -4.00 -4.42 7.39
C ASP A 334 -5.52 -4.57 7.60
N SER A 335 -6.00 -4.20 8.79
CA SER A 335 -7.43 -4.25 9.11
C SER A 335 -8.26 -3.25 8.30
N GLU A 336 -7.76 -2.05 8.08
CA GLU A 336 -8.40 -1.02 7.26
C GLU A 336 -8.46 -1.45 5.78
N VAL A 337 -7.39 -2.03 5.25
CA VAL A 337 -7.38 -2.64 3.90
C VAL A 337 -8.43 -3.73 3.78
N ALA A 338 -8.49 -4.65 4.74
CA ALA A 338 -9.46 -5.75 4.72
C ALA A 338 -10.91 -5.25 4.76
N VAL A 339 -11.21 -4.23 5.58
CA VAL A 339 -12.53 -3.60 5.66
C VAL A 339 -12.88 -2.92 4.34
N ASN A 340 -11.98 -2.14 3.77
CA ASN A 340 -12.20 -1.44 2.51
C ASN A 340 -12.39 -2.41 1.34
N LEU A 341 -11.59 -3.47 1.25
CA LEU A 341 -11.78 -4.54 0.26
C LEU A 341 -13.15 -5.21 0.41
N THR A 342 -13.59 -5.46 1.63
CA THR A 342 -14.90 -6.05 1.90
C THR A 342 -16.03 -5.12 1.42
N ILE A 343 -15.95 -3.83 1.70
CA ILE A 343 -16.92 -2.82 1.23
C ILE A 343 -16.97 -2.81 -0.31
N ILE A 344 -15.82 -2.83 -0.96
CA ILE A 344 -15.72 -2.87 -2.43
C ILE A 344 -16.39 -4.12 -3.00
N ILE A 345 -16.11 -5.29 -2.44
CA ILE A 345 -16.71 -6.56 -2.88
C ILE A 345 -18.23 -6.50 -2.74
N VAL A 346 -18.75 -6.05 -1.58
CA VAL A 346 -20.20 -5.91 -1.35
C VAL A 346 -20.82 -4.94 -2.36
N PHE A 347 -20.17 -3.81 -2.63
CA PHE A 347 -20.66 -2.84 -3.60
C PHE A 347 -20.73 -3.41 -5.02
N VAL A 348 -19.69 -4.14 -5.46
CA VAL A 348 -19.68 -4.81 -6.78
C VAL A 348 -20.80 -5.85 -6.87
N LEU A 349 -21.01 -6.65 -5.81
CA LEU A 349 -22.10 -7.63 -5.78
C LEU A 349 -23.48 -6.98 -5.87
N LEU A 350 -23.69 -5.84 -5.21
CA LEU A 350 -24.91 -5.05 -5.31
C LEU A 350 -25.15 -4.54 -6.73
N LEU A 351 -24.12 -4.02 -7.39
CA LEU A 351 -24.21 -3.57 -8.79
C LEU A 351 -24.58 -4.72 -9.73
N LEU A 352 -23.98 -5.90 -9.55
CA LEU A 352 -24.31 -7.09 -10.32
C LEU A 352 -25.76 -7.54 -10.09
N LEU A 353 -26.24 -7.47 -8.86
CA LEU A 353 -27.64 -7.77 -8.52
C LEU A 353 -28.60 -6.78 -9.19
N ILE A 354 -28.35 -5.49 -9.09
CA ILE A 354 -29.13 -4.44 -9.75
C ILE A 354 -29.16 -4.66 -11.26
N TRP A 355 -28.02 -4.97 -11.86
CA TRP A 355 -27.92 -5.31 -13.27
C TRP A 355 -28.78 -6.51 -13.66
N LYS A 356 -28.71 -7.58 -12.89
CA LYS A 356 -29.52 -8.79 -13.11
C LYS A 356 -31.03 -8.48 -13.04
N LEU A 357 -31.44 -7.68 -12.05
CA LEU A 357 -32.82 -7.23 -11.91
C LEU A 357 -33.26 -6.35 -13.09
N TYR A 358 -32.42 -5.40 -13.48
CA TYR A 358 -32.66 -4.55 -14.65
C TYR A 358 -32.83 -5.36 -15.94
N CYS A 359 -31.95 -6.32 -16.20
CA CYS A 359 -32.04 -7.18 -17.38
C CYS A 359 -33.36 -8.02 -17.37
N ARG A 360 -33.73 -8.58 -16.21
CA ARG A 360 -34.99 -9.33 -16.06
C ARG A 360 -36.21 -8.45 -16.33
N THR A 361 -36.26 -7.27 -15.77
CA THR A 361 -37.37 -6.31 -15.96
C THR A 361 -37.45 -5.86 -17.41
N ARG A 362 -36.30 -5.61 -18.04
CA ARG A 362 -36.22 -5.22 -19.46
C ARG A 362 -36.78 -6.30 -20.39
N VAL A 363 -36.44 -7.56 -20.17
CA VAL A 363 -36.96 -8.69 -20.98
C VAL A 363 -38.46 -8.82 -20.79
N LYS A 364 -38.96 -8.76 -19.55
CA LYS A 364 -40.42 -8.81 -19.30
C LYS A 364 -41.18 -7.68 -19.97
N ALA A 365 -40.60 -6.47 -20.01
CA ALA A 365 -41.22 -5.31 -20.67
C ALA A 365 -41.28 -5.42 -22.21
N GLN A 366 -40.60 -6.37 -22.83
CA GLN A 366 -40.53 -6.57 -24.29
C GLN A 366 -41.53 -7.64 -24.79
N HIS A 367 -42.03 -8.46 -23.89
CA HIS A 367 -42.93 -9.56 -24.25
C HIS A 367 -44.34 -9.32 -23.73
N ASP A 368 -45.32 -9.87 -24.44
CA ASP A 368 -46.70 -9.95 -23.99
C ASP A 368 -46.83 -11.02 -22.90
N GLY A 369 -47.50 -10.68 -21.79
CA GLY A 369 -47.57 -11.54 -20.62
C GLY A 369 -48.36 -12.84 -20.83
N LEU A 370 -49.30 -12.88 -21.80
CA LEU A 370 -50.09 -14.04 -22.08
C LEU A 370 -49.44 -14.95 -23.15
N THR A 371 -49.03 -14.38 -24.25
CA THR A 371 -48.58 -15.14 -25.42
C THR A 371 -47.09 -15.36 -25.50
N ASN A 372 -46.31 -14.62 -24.67
CA ASN A 372 -44.86 -14.61 -24.68
C ASN A 372 -44.26 -14.25 -26.07
N LEU A 373 -45.05 -13.63 -26.95
CA LEU A 373 -44.59 -12.98 -28.16
C LEU A 373 -44.01 -11.60 -27.81
N TYR A 374 -43.30 -10.98 -28.76
CA TYR A 374 -42.97 -9.60 -28.57
C TYR A 374 -44.24 -8.74 -28.50
N ASN A 375 -44.23 -7.69 -27.72
CA ASN A 375 -45.32 -6.74 -27.61
C ASN A 375 -45.10 -5.51 -28.50
N ARG A 376 -46.14 -4.67 -28.60
CA ARG A 376 -46.09 -3.40 -29.38
C ARG A 376 -44.96 -2.48 -28.92
N HIS A 377 -44.62 -2.47 -27.61
CA HIS A 377 -43.49 -1.67 -27.07
C HIS A 377 -42.13 -2.10 -27.65
N TYR A 378 -41.94 -3.43 -27.83
CA TYR A 378 -40.73 -3.96 -28.48
C TYR A 378 -40.57 -3.47 -29.92
N PHE A 379 -41.69 -3.42 -30.70
CA PHE A 379 -41.68 -2.93 -32.06
C PHE A 379 -41.14 -1.49 -32.15
N TYR A 380 -41.73 -0.57 -31.39
CA TYR A 380 -41.36 0.85 -31.44
C TYR A 380 -39.94 1.13 -30.92
N ASN A 381 -39.48 0.40 -29.92
CA ASN A 381 -38.17 0.68 -29.32
C ASN A 381 -37.01 -0.09 -29.96
N TYR A 382 -37.27 -1.22 -30.61
CA TYR A 382 -36.21 -2.13 -31.04
C TYR A 382 -36.23 -2.53 -32.51
N LEU A 383 -37.36 -2.45 -33.18
CA LEU A 383 -37.49 -2.86 -34.62
C LEU A 383 -37.47 -1.68 -35.58
N ILE A 384 -38.10 -0.57 -35.19
CA ILE A 384 -38.10 0.65 -36.05
C ILE A 384 -36.67 1.06 -36.39
N GLY A 385 -36.42 1.27 -37.68
CA GLY A 385 -35.13 1.69 -38.21
C GLY A 385 -34.06 0.61 -38.36
N LYS A 386 -34.33 -0.62 -37.89
CA LYS A 386 -33.40 -1.74 -38.08
C LYS A 386 -33.69 -2.60 -39.29
N VAL A 387 -34.95 -2.70 -39.67
CA VAL A 387 -35.37 -3.41 -40.89
C VAL A 387 -35.69 -2.39 -41.93
N LYS A 388 -35.06 -2.48 -43.11
CA LYS A 388 -35.20 -1.49 -44.21
C LYS A 388 -36.09 -1.99 -45.32
N VAL A 389 -36.18 -3.27 -45.48
CA VAL A 389 -36.95 -3.94 -46.53
C VAL A 389 -37.69 -5.11 -45.91
N GLY A 390 -38.93 -5.33 -46.33
CA GLY A 390 -39.74 -6.44 -45.86
C GLY A 390 -41.24 -6.28 -46.15
N THR A 391 -42.02 -7.13 -45.56
CA THR A 391 -43.49 -7.14 -45.63
C THR A 391 -44.08 -7.16 -44.23
N ILE A 392 -45.12 -6.37 -44.00
CA ILE A 392 -45.91 -6.37 -42.76
C ILE A 392 -47.21 -7.13 -42.99
N LEU A 393 -47.52 -8.03 -42.06
CA LEU A 393 -48.81 -8.68 -41.99
C LEU A 393 -49.51 -8.17 -40.73
N MET A 394 -50.68 -7.59 -40.84
CA MET A 394 -51.57 -7.30 -39.74
C MET A 394 -52.63 -8.38 -39.71
N ILE A 395 -52.73 -9.10 -38.59
CA ILE A 395 -53.56 -10.30 -38.44
C ILE A 395 -54.54 -10.06 -37.28
N ASP A 396 -55.79 -10.47 -37.50
CA ASP A 396 -56.81 -10.42 -36.45
C ASP A 396 -57.66 -11.69 -36.50
N ILE A 397 -58.11 -12.15 -35.31
CA ILE A 397 -58.91 -13.34 -35.18
C ILE A 397 -60.36 -13.01 -35.48
N ASP A 398 -60.95 -13.71 -36.42
CA ASP A 398 -62.34 -13.48 -36.80
C ASP A 398 -63.27 -13.91 -35.67
N ASP A 399 -64.24 -13.05 -35.34
CA ASP A 399 -65.27 -13.27 -34.33
C ASP A 399 -64.74 -13.67 -32.94
N PHE A 400 -63.55 -13.21 -32.55
CA PHE A 400 -62.91 -13.55 -31.26
C PHE A 400 -63.80 -13.17 -30.05
N LYS A 401 -64.52 -12.07 -30.17
CA LYS A 401 -65.48 -11.66 -29.15
C LYS A 401 -66.58 -12.73 -28.93
N LEU A 402 -67.08 -13.38 -29.97
CA LEU A 402 -68.04 -14.44 -29.83
C LEU A 402 -67.49 -15.66 -29.09
N ILE A 403 -66.21 -15.97 -29.30
CA ILE A 403 -65.48 -17.00 -28.57
C ILE A 403 -65.45 -16.67 -27.07
N ASN A 404 -65.10 -15.44 -26.73
CA ASN A 404 -65.07 -14.97 -25.33
C ASN A 404 -66.46 -14.97 -24.69
N ASP A 405 -67.45 -14.46 -25.41
CA ASP A 405 -68.83 -14.36 -24.91
C ASP A 405 -69.50 -15.76 -24.71
N GLN A 406 -69.14 -16.72 -25.57
CA GLN A 406 -69.70 -18.07 -25.49
C GLN A 406 -68.97 -19.00 -24.54
N TYR A 407 -67.65 -18.86 -24.39
CA TYR A 407 -66.80 -19.86 -23.74
C TYR A 407 -65.92 -19.25 -22.61
N GLY A 408 -66.06 -17.95 -22.37
CA GLY A 408 -65.31 -17.24 -21.34
C GLY A 408 -63.94 -16.84 -21.76
N HIS A 409 -63.38 -15.83 -21.06
CA HIS A 409 -62.06 -15.25 -21.34
C HIS A 409 -60.92 -16.26 -21.22
N ASP A 410 -60.99 -17.23 -20.29
CA ASP A 410 -59.98 -18.28 -20.15
C ASP A 410 -59.83 -19.14 -21.41
N CYS A 411 -60.93 -19.33 -22.14
CA CYS A 411 -60.93 -20.04 -23.41
C CYS A 411 -60.27 -19.17 -24.51
N GLY A 412 -60.62 -17.88 -24.57
CA GLY A 412 -59.97 -16.94 -25.47
C GLY A 412 -58.48 -16.83 -25.24
N ASP A 413 -58.04 -16.80 -24.00
CA ASP A 413 -56.62 -16.77 -23.64
C ASP A 413 -55.86 -18.02 -24.13
N LYS A 414 -56.46 -19.20 -24.02
CA LYS A 414 -55.87 -20.44 -24.57
C LYS A 414 -55.80 -20.41 -26.11
N VAL A 415 -56.82 -19.85 -26.78
CA VAL A 415 -56.82 -19.65 -28.24
C VAL A 415 -55.68 -18.71 -28.64
N LEU A 416 -55.53 -17.57 -27.98
CA LEU A 416 -54.44 -16.61 -28.22
C LEU A 416 -53.06 -17.24 -28.05
N THR A 417 -52.89 -18.02 -26.98
CA THR A 417 -51.62 -18.69 -26.70
C THR A 417 -51.30 -19.77 -27.74
N SER A 418 -52.29 -20.55 -28.14
CA SER A 418 -52.13 -21.60 -29.16
C SER A 418 -51.82 -21.01 -30.54
N LEU A 419 -52.47 -19.91 -30.92
CA LEU A 419 -52.14 -19.17 -32.15
C LEU A 419 -50.75 -18.56 -32.14
N ALA A 420 -50.35 -18.00 -31.00
CA ALA A 420 -49.00 -17.44 -30.86
C ALA A 420 -47.94 -18.51 -31.09
N ILE A 421 -48.13 -19.73 -30.58
CA ILE A 421 -47.24 -20.87 -30.81
C ILE A 421 -47.24 -21.21 -32.31
N ALA A 422 -48.41 -21.35 -32.92
CA ALA A 422 -48.52 -21.67 -34.34
C ALA A 422 -47.85 -20.65 -35.25
N PHE A 423 -47.98 -19.36 -34.96
CA PHE A 423 -47.27 -18.32 -35.68
C PHE A 423 -45.77 -18.43 -35.52
N LYS A 424 -45.28 -18.65 -34.30
CA LYS A 424 -43.85 -18.76 -34.00
C LYS A 424 -43.22 -19.99 -34.68
N GLU A 425 -43.89 -21.09 -34.76
CA GLU A 425 -43.40 -22.31 -35.43
C GLU A 425 -43.39 -22.20 -36.97
N ASN A 426 -44.29 -21.40 -37.51
CA ASN A 426 -44.43 -21.26 -38.97
C ASN A 426 -43.75 -20.00 -39.53
N ILE A 427 -43.07 -19.23 -38.71
CA ILE A 427 -42.33 -18.01 -39.13
C ILE A 427 -40.86 -18.19 -38.81
N ARG A 428 -39.99 -17.72 -39.68
CA ARG A 428 -38.53 -17.86 -39.55
C ARG A 428 -38.02 -17.12 -38.31
N SER A 429 -36.97 -17.61 -37.71
CA SER A 429 -36.36 -16.97 -36.54
C SER A 429 -35.80 -15.57 -36.83
N SER A 430 -35.53 -15.26 -38.11
CA SER A 430 -35.11 -13.92 -38.58
C SER A 430 -36.26 -12.90 -38.57
N ASP A 431 -37.49 -13.35 -38.65
CA ASP A 431 -38.70 -12.53 -38.69
C ASP A 431 -39.22 -12.25 -37.27
N ASN A 432 -40.15 -11.33 -37.14
CA ASN A 432 -40.70 -11.00 -35.85
C ASN A 432 -42.21 -11.18 -35.82
N VAL A 433 -42.68 -11.89 -34.79
CA VAL A 433 -44.09 -12.03 -34.46
C VAL A 433 -44.39 -11.28 -33.18
N LEU A 434 -45.39 -10.44 -33.19
CA LEU A 434 -45.78 -9.61 -32.07
C LEU A 434 -47.27 -9.74 -31.80
N ARG A 435 -47.67 -9.66 -30.55
CA ARG A 435 -49.03 -9.34 -30.17
C ARG A 435 -49.20 -7.83 -30.21
N TRP A 436 -50.06 -7.37 -31.16
CA TRP A 436 -50.20 -5.94 -31.41
C TRP A 436 -51.30 -5.30 -30.53
N GLY A 437 -52.39 -6.02 -30.31
CA GLY A 437 -53.51 -5.61 -29.49
C GLY A 437 -54.15 -6.81 -28.79
N GLY A 438 -55.42 -6.72 -28.39
CA GLY A 438 -56.15 -7.77 -27.71
C GLY A 438 -56.15 -9.10 -28.47
N GLU A 439 -56.65 -9.09 -29.69
CA GLU A 439 -56.76 -10.23 -30.61
C GLU A 439 -55.97 -10.05 -31.90
N GLU A 440 -55.18 -8.95 -31.96
CA GLU A 440 -54.41 -8.57 -33.12
C GLU A 440 -52.93 -9.00 -32.99
N PHE A 441 -52.38 -9.50 -34.09
CA PHE A 441 -50.98 -9.87 -34.20
C PHE A 441 -50.34 -9.13 -35.40
N LEU A 442 -49.06 -8.77 -35.21
CA LEU A 442 -48.28 -8.21 -36.30
C LEU A 442 -47.10 -9.12 -36.61
N VAL A 443 -46.92 -9.44 -37.87
CA VAL A 443 -45.73 -10.17 -38.35
C VAL A 443 -44.92 -9.26 -39.23
N LEU A 444 -43.63 -9.13 -38.92
CA LEU A 444 -42.67 -8.44 -39.74
C LEU A 444 -41.76 -9.46 -40.42
N LEU A 445 -41.94 -9.67 -41.70
CA LEU A 445 -41.13 -10.53 -42.55
C LEU A 445 -39.97 -9.69 -43.12
N LYS A 446 -38.77 -9.95 -42.63
CA LYS A 446 -37.57 -9.21 -43.05
C LYS A 446 -37.10 -9.67 -44.42
N ASP A 447 -36.56 -8.71 -45.21
CA ASP A 447 -35.99 -8.95 -46.51
C ASP A 447 -36.91 -9.79 -47.42
N THR A 448 -38.25 -9.71 -47.23
CA THR A 448 -39.24 -10.50 -47.93
C THR A 448 -40.01 -9.56 -48.88
N PRO A 449 -40.02 -9.83 -50.21
CA PRO A 449 -40.82 -9.09 -51.18
C PRO A 449 -42.33 -9.24 -50.88
N LEU A 450 -43.11 -8.24 -51.28
CA LEU A 450 -44.56 -8.16 -51.02
C LEU A 450 -45.32 -9.42 -51.48
N GLU A 451 -45.03 -9.92 -52.68
CA GLU A 451 -45.66 -11.12 -53.24
C GLU A 451 -45.33 -12.40 -52.46
N GLU A 452 -44.10 -12.52 -51.98
CA GLU A 452 -43.72 -13.66 -51.11
C GLU A 452 -44.37 -13.53 -49.74
N GLY A 453 -44.42 -12.31 -49.17
CA GLY A 453 -45.11 -12.01 -47.93
C GLY A 453 -46.62 -12.36 -48.02
N TYR A 454 -47.24 -12.02 -49.13
CA TYR A 454 -48.63 -12.40 -49.40
C TYR A 454 -48.82 -13.93 -49.44
N LYS A 455 -47.97 -14.67 -50.15
CA LYS A 455 -48.02 -16.14 -50.18
C LYS A 455 -47.86 -16.72 -48.78
N LYS A 456 -46.99 -16.15 -47.96
CA LYS A 456 -46.79 -16.56 -46.58
C LYS A 456 -48.03 -16.27 -45.73
N ALA A 457 -48.66 -15.12 -45.91
CA ALA A 457 -49.90 -14.77 -45.25
C ALA A 457 -51.06 -15.75 -45.61
N CYS A 458 -51.20 -16.10 -46.91
CA CYS A 458 -52.15 -17.10 -47.36
C CYS A 458 -51.93 -18.48 -46.69
N HIS A 459 -50.64 -18.89 -46.61
CA HIS A 459 -50.30 -20.15 -45.95
C HIS A 459 -50.65 -20.14 -44.46
N ILE A 460 -50.32 -19.03 -43.75
CA ILE A 460 -50.70 -18.89 -42.33
C ILE A 460 -52.21 -18.93 -42.14
N ARG A 461 -52.98 -18.24 -42.96
CA ARG A 461 -54.44 -18.25 -42.92
C ARG A 461 -54.99 -19.68 -43.08
N GLU A 462 -54.52 -20.41 -44.14
CA GLU A 462 -54.96 -21.78 -44.39
C GLU A 462 -54.57 -22.74 -43.25
N LEU A 463 -53.41 -22.57 -42.68
CA LEU A 463 -52.95 -23.37 -41.52
C LEU A 463 -53.90 -23.16 -40.33
N VAL A 464 -54.26 -21.91 -40.05
CA VAL A 464 -55.19 -21.59 -38.94
C VAL A 464 -56.55 -22.16 -39.23
N GLU A 465 -57.11 -22.01 -40.44
CA GLU A 465 -58.44 -22.55 -40.82
C GLU A 465 -58.51 -24.08 -40.69
N LYS A 466 -57.45 -24.80 -41.04
CA LYS A 466 -57.39 -26.27 -41.00
C LYS A 466 -57.11 -26.86 -39.61
N SER A 467 -56.59 -26.08 -38.70
CA SER A 467 -56.16 -26.51 -37.38
C SER A 467 -57.23 -26.30 -36.30
N LEU A 468 -57.10 -27.03 -35.20
CA LEU A 468 -57.89 -26.79 -34.03
C LEU A 468 -57.09 -26.04 -33.00
N TYR A 469 -57.68 -25.01 -32.44
CA TYR A 469 -57.10 -24.19 -31.38
C TYR A 469 -57.97 -24.30 -30.14
N ASN A 470 -57.48 -24.96 -29.11
CA ASN A 470 -58.23 -25.32 -27.94
C ASN A 470 -59.58 -26.07 -28.31
N ASP A 471 -59.40 -27.08 -29.20
CA ASP A 471 -60.50 -27.92 -29.74
C ASP A 471 -61.57 -27.16 -30.58
N ARG A 472 -61.21 -25.99 -31.13
CA ARG A 472 -62.11 -25.14 -31.92
C ARG A 472 -61.53 -24.79 -33.26
N ARG A 473 -62.37 -24.65 -34.25
CA ARG A 473 -62.02 -24.05 -35.53
C ARG A 473 -62.22 -22.55 -35.44
N LEU A 474 -61.28 -21.82 -35.92
CA LEU A 474 -61.33 -20.37 -36.04
C LEU A 474 -60.71 -19.93 -37.38
N THR A 475 -61.00 -18.75 -37.77
CA THR A 475 -60.41 -18.13 -38.95
C THR A 475 -59.73 -16.84 -38.57
N ILE A 476 -58.85 -16.38 -39.44
CA ILE A 476 -58.13 -15.10 -39.29
C ILE A 476 -58.22 -14.29 -40.57
N SER A 477 -58.31 -13.00 -40.43
CA SER A 477 -58.19 -12.03 -41.49
C SER A 477 -56.82 -11.41 -41.51
N ILE A 478 -56.22 -11.21 -42.67
CA ILE A 478 -54.85 -10.68 -42.80
C ILE A 478 -54.80 -9.55 -43.80
N GLY A 479 -54.29 -8.42 -43.39
CA GLY A 479 -53.88 -7.31 -44.24
C GLY A 479 -52.38 -7.31 -44.47
N VAL A 480 -51.94 -7.09 -45.72
CA VAL A 480 -50.54 -7.17 -46.14
C VAL A 480 -50.12 -5.84 -46.74
N SER A 481 -49.01 -5.31 -46.27
CA SER A 481 -48.39 -4.12 -46.88
C SER A 481 -46.89 -4.29 -47.03
N ARG A 482 -46.30 -3.48 -47.93
CA ARG A 482 -44.86 -3.37 -48.05
C ARG A 482 -44.31 -2.57 -46.86
N LEU A 483 -43.15 -2.95 -46.35
CA LEU A 483 -42.43 -2.14 -45.40
C LEU A 483 -41.84 -0.90 -46.09
N LEU A 484 -42.26 0.26 -45.69
CA LEU A 484 -41.79 1.57 -46.13
C LEU A 484 -40.81 2.13 -45.11
N ASP A 485 -40.07 3.18 -45.49
CA ASP A 485 -39.18 3.93 -44.56
C ASP A 485 -39.97 4.51 -43.37
N ASP A 486 -41.23 4.88 -43.60
CA ASP A 486 -42.19 5.20 -42.52
C ASP A 486 -42.96 3.96 -42.10
N PHE A 487 -42.55 3.38 -40.97
CA PHE A 487 -43.16 2.19 -40.40
C PHE A 487 -44.64 2.40 -40.01
N GLU A 488 -45.01 3.60 -39.54
CA GLU A 488 -46.40 3.90 -39.20
C GLU A 488 -47.30 3.89 -40.41
N SER A 489 -46.83 4.42 -41.55
CA SER A 489 -47.57 4.33 -42.79
C SER A 489 -47.75 2.89 -43.28
N SER A 490 -46.68 2.06 -43.13
CA SER A 490 -46.77 0.64 -43.49
C SER A 490 -47.79 -0.13 -42.64
N ILE A 491 -47.84 0.16 -41.33
CA ILE A 491 -48.80 -0.44 -40.40
C ILE A 491 -50.23 0.01 -40.78
N LYS A 492 -50.45 1.30 -41.02
CA LYS A 492 -51.75 1.84 -41.43
C LYS A 492 -52.23 1.24 -42.75
N GLU A 493 -51.34 1.01 -43.72
CA GLU A 493 -51.67 0.34 -44.97
C GLU A 493 -52.09 -1.12 -44.74
N ALA A 494 -51.36 -1.87 -43.92
CA ALA A 494 -51.73 -3.22 -43.55
C ALA A 494 -53.08 -3.28 -42.83
N ASP A 495 -53.32 -2.35 -41.91
CA ASP A 495 -54.56 -2.22 -41.17
C ASP A 495 -55.77 -1.94 -42.07
N LYS A 496 -55.62 -1.02 -43.05
CA LYS A 496 -56.68 -0.77 -44.08
C LYS A 496 -56.99 -2.00 -44.91
N ALA A 497 -55.93 -2.75 -45.29
CA ALA A 497 -56.16 -4.02 -46.02
C ALA A 497 -56.85 -5.07 -45.14
N LEU A 498 -56.52 -5.16 -43.86
CA LEU A 498 -57.19 -6.02 -42.89
C LEU A 498 -58.68 -5.64 -42.71
N TYR A 499 -58.93 -4.33 -42.55
CA TYR A 499 -60.30 -3.82 -42.43
C TYR A 499 -61.14 -4.17 -43.66
N PHE A 500 -60.56 -4.01 -44.86
CA PHE A 500 -61.23 -4.44 -46.12
C PHE A 500 -61.59 -5.93 -46.08
N VAL A 501 -60.71 -6.80 -45.64
CA VAL A 501 -61.00 -8.25 -45.51
C VAL A 501 -62.19 -8.50 -44.54
N LYS A 502 -62.17 -7.83 -43.39
CA LYS A 502 -63.24 -7.98 -42.39
C LYS A 502 -64.64 -7.58 -42.91
N GLU A 503 -64.72 -6.51 -43.72
CA GLU A 503 -65.95 -6.03 -44.34
C GLU A 503 -66.42 -6.91 -45.51
N ASN A 504 -65.53 -7.70 -46.13
CA ASN A 504 -65.83 -8.49 -47.31
C ASN A 504 -65.85 -10.00 -47.06
N GLY A 505 -66.30 -10.43 -45.87
CA GLY A 505 -66.58 -11.81 -45.60
C GLY A 505 -65.57 -12.55 -44.71
N LYS A 506 -64.54 -11.88 -44.21
CA LYS A 506 -63.49 -12.41 -43.30
C LYS A 506 -62.70 -13.59 -43.94
N ASN A 507 -61.88 -14.30 -43.12
CA ASN A 507 -61.14 -15.51 -43.49
C ASN A 507 -60.41 -15.36 -44.87
N ASN A 508 -59.73 -14.26 -45.08
CA ASN A 508 -59.06 -13.94 -46.34
C ASN A 508 -57.77 -13.12 -46.09
N VAL A 509 -57.00 -12.95 -47.15
CA VAL A 509 -55.76 -12.16 -47.16
C VAL A 509 -55.87 -11.12 -48.26
N LYS A 510 -55.53 -9.89 -47.96
CA LYS A 510 -55.51 -8.81 -48.96
C LYS A 510 -54.22 -7.98 -48.88
N ILE A 511 -53.65 -7.69 -50.03
CA ILE A 511 -52.58 -6.69 -50.16
C ILE A 511 -53.25 -5.31 -50.18
N PHE A 512 -52.62 -4.34 -49.48
CA PHE A 512 -53.05 -2.95 -49.56
C PHE A 512 -52.93 -2.39 -50.95
N GLU A 513 -54.02 -1.82 -51.45
CA GLU A 513 -54.10 -1.08 -52.71
C GLU A 513 -54.52 0.37 -52.43
N ARG A 514 -53.97 1.31 -53.18
CA ARG A 514 -54.31 2.74 -53.00
C ARG A 514 -55.79 3.07 -53.18
N SER A 515 -56.53 2.23 -53.87
CA SER A 515 -57.98 2.32 -54.02
C SER A 515 -58.76 2.06 -52.71
N MET A 516 -58.14 1.49 -51.70
CA MET A 516 -58.70 1.24 -50.36
C MET A 516 -58.65 2.43 -49.43
N ASN A 517 -58.24 3.59 -49.92
CA ASN A 517 -58.37 4.83 -49.15
C ASN A 517 -59.85 5.25 -49.22
N PRO A 518 -60.55 5.45 -48.05
CA PRO A 518 -61.89 5.98 -47.99
C PRO A 518 -61.94 7.41 -48.54
#